data_bac9cdbc9b1eda0fbe42c7bafb2cc48f
#
_entry.id   bac9cdbc9b1eda0fbe42c7bafb2cc48f
#
_cell.length_a   1.000
_cell.length_b   1.000
_cell.length_c   1.000
_cell.angle_alpha   90.00
_cell.angle_beta   90.00
_cell.angle_gamma   90.00
#
_symmetry.space_group_name_H-M   'P 1'
#
loop_
_entity.id
_entity.type
_entity.pdbx_description
1 polymer ?
#
loop_
_entity_poly.entity_id
_entity_poly.type
_entity_poly.pdbx_seq_one_letter_code
_entity_poly.pdbx_strand_id
1 'polypeptide(L)'
;SYSQIITVNGRRDKTASNMAPFQYSQLEQQYIEEGGKVFPHIMGTDEMGRDYFVRVIYGTRVSLAVGLFASIIVLIIGVLYGSISGYFGGKVDLIMMRIVDIIYSLPDMLMVILLSVVLRETLNVDAIPFLQKLGPNMISMFIVFGLLYWTGMARMVRGQILTIKQNEYVLAAKISGAK
;
A
#
# COMPACT_ATOMS: atom_id res chain seq x y z
N SER A 1 16.41 13.98 10.57
CA SER A 1 15.26 14.02 11.48
C SER A 1 14.25 14.98 10.88
N TYR A 2 13.28 14.44 10.14
CA TYR A 2 12.20 15.24 9.55
C TYR A 2 11.14 15.49 10.62
N SER A 3 11.37 16.45 11.51
CA SER A 3 10.28 16.99 12.31
C SER A 3 9.43 17.82 11.34
N GLN A 4 8.31 17.25 10.89
CA GLN A 4 7.30 17.94 10.07
C GLN A 4 6.62 19.09 10.83
N ILE A 5 7.06 19.40 12.02
CA ILE A 5 6.59 20.46 12.89
C ILE A 5 7.36 21.72 12.54
N ILE A 6 6.65 22.83 12.32
CA ILE A 6 7.27 24.12 12.03
C ILE A 6 8.14 24.54 13.23
N THR A 7 9.40 24.78 12.92
CA THR A 7 10.37 25.24 13.90
C THR A 7 11.06 26.49 13.36
N VAL A 8 11.06 27.55 14.15
CA VAL A 8 11.79 28.77 13.88
C VAL A 8 12.99 28.82 14.84
N ASN A 9 14.20 29.00 14.30
CA ASN A 9 15.46 28.98 15.08
C ASN A 9 15.60 27.77 16.04
N GLY A 10 15.15 26.58 15.60
CA GLY A 10 15.23 25.35 16.40
C GLY A 10 14.19 25.21 17.51
N ARG A 11 13.28 26.16 17.67
CA ARG A 11 12.18 26.10 18.64
C ARG A 11 10.88 25.73 17.92
N ARG A 12 10.11 24.81 18.53
CA ARG A 12 8.78 24.45 18.03
C ARG A 12 7.84 25.65 18.13
N ASP A 13 7.20 26.00 17.01
CA ASP A 13 6.20 27.06 16.97
C ASP A 13 4.82 26.50 17.33
N LYS A 14 4.32 26.90 18.49
CA LYS A 14 2.98 26.53 18.97
C LYS A 14 1.87 27.36 18.28
N THR A 15 2.20 28.51 17.73
CA THR A 15 1.24 29.39 17.04
C THR A 15 0.96 28.96 15.62
N ALA A 16 1.71 27.97 15.12
CA ALA A 16 1.54 27.38 13.79
C ALA A 16 0.39 26.36 13.69
N SER A 17 -0.35 26.11 14.78
CA SER A 17 -1.45 25.14 14.81
C SER A 17 -2.67 25.66 14.06
N ASN A 18 -3.27 24.82 13.20
CA ASN A 18 -4.50 25.11 12.44
C ASN A 18 -4.47 26.41 11.62
N MET A 19 -3.33 26.78 11.06
CA MET A 19 -3.25 27.96 10.19
C MET A 19 -3.98 27.73 8.87
N ALA A 20 -4.66 28.77 8.39
CA ALA A 20 -5.24 28.77 7.07
C ALA A 20 -4.16 28.81 5.97
N PRO A 21 -4.51 28.48 4.70
CA PRO A 21 -3.59 28.60 3.57
C PRO A 21 -2.96 29.97 3.45
N PHE A 22 -1.68 30.02 3.12
CA PHE A 22 -0.86 31.22 2.93
C PHE A 22 -0.70 32.12 4.19
N GLN A 23 -1.02 31.63 5.36
CA GLN A 23 -0.77 32.33 6.63
C GLN A 23 0.61 31.97 7.19
N TYR A 24 1.16 32.90 7.96
CA TYR A 24 2.38 32.73 8.75
C TYR A 24 2.03 32.74 10.24
N SER A 25 2.73 31.94 11.00
CA SER A 25 2.66 31.97 12.45
C SER A 25 3.29 33.25 13.02
N GLN A 26 3.03 33.53 14.28
CA GLN A 26 3.60 34.73 14.93
C GLN A 26 5.14 34.69 14.96
N LEU A 27 5.72 33.52 15.20
CA LEU A 27 7.19 33.39 15.22
C LEU A 27 7.79 33.51 13.82
N GLU A 28 7.09 33.05 12.79
CA GLU A 28 7.54 33.20 11.40
C GLU A 28 7.47 34.67 10.95
N GLN A 29 6.43 35.39 11.37
CA GLN A 29 6.30 36.84 11.09
C GLN A 29 7.46 37.63 11.72
N GLN A 30 7.78 37.35 12.99
CA GLN A 30 8.94 37.97 13.65
C GLN A 30 10.25 37.64 12.94
N TYR A 31 10.43 36.39 12.50
CA TYR A 31 11.62 35.99 11.76
C TYR A 31 11.72 36.66 10.40
N ILE A 32 10.59 36.90 9.72
CA ILE A 32 10.54 37.65 8.45
C ILE A 32 10.89 39.13 8.69
N GLU A 33 10.40 39.74 9.77
CA GLU A 33 10.73 41.12 10.17
C GLU A 33 12.24 41.28 10.49
N GLU A 34 12.89 40.23 10.99
CA GLU A 34 14.33 40.17 11.21
C GLU A 34 15.14 39.93 9.93
N GLY A 35 14.48 39.89 8.74
CA GLY A 35 15.12 39.67 7.44
C GLY A 35 15.26 38.20 7.04
N GLY A 36 14.65 37.27 7.78
CA GLY A 36 14.58 35.86 7.43
C GLY A 36 13.63 35.58 6.26
N LYS A 37 13.84 34.47 5.56
CA LYS A 37 12.95 34.03 4.48
C LYS A 37 12.22 32.77 4.92
N VAL A 38 10.88 32.81 4.88
CA VAL A 38 10.02 31.64 5.13
C VAL A 38 9.16 31.40 3.91
N PHE A 39 9.02 30.14 3.52
CA PHE A 39 8.13 29.76 2.44
C PHE A 39 6.69 29.71 2.95
N PRO A 40 5.70 30.29 2.26
CA PRO A 40 4.32 30.29 2.71
C PRO A 40 3.73 28.89 2.75
N HIS A 41 2.93 28.62 3.78
CA HIS A 41 2.21 27.34 3.93
C HIS A 41 1.03 27.30 2.97
N ILE A 42 1.24 26.74 1.78
CA ILE A 42 0.26 26.75 0.66
C ILE A 42 -1.09 26.16 1.06
N MET A 43 -1.09 25.09 1.87
CA MET A 43 -2.30 24.40 2.34
C MET A 43 -2.56 24.62 3.83
N GLY A 44 -1.85 25.55 4.47
CA GLY A 44 -1.93 25.77 5.91
C GLY A 44 -1.28 24.65 6.71
N THR A 45 -1.66 24.55 8.00
CA THR A 45 -1.08 23.60 8.94
C THR A 45 -2.14 22.79 9.67
N ASP A 46 -1.73 21.64 10.21
CA ASP A 46 -2.57 20.81 11.07
C ASP A 46 -2.57 21.27 12.55
N GLU A 47 -3.33 20.55 13.38
CA GLU A 47 -3.41 20.78 14.83
C GLU A 47 -2.06 20.72 15.57
N MET A 48 -1.08 20.04 14.98
CA MET A 48 0.27 19.91 15.53
C MET A 48 1.25 20.94 14.97
N GLY A 49 0.79 21.88 14.13
CA GLY A 49 1.65 22.87 13.46
C GLY A 49 2.58 22.23 12.42
N ARG A 50 2.08 21.24 11.66
CA ARG A 50 2.82 20.61 10.56
C ARG A 50 2.26 21.07 9.22
N ASP A 51 3.11 21.44 8.28
CA ASP A 51 2.71 21.88 6.95
C ASP A 51 1.98 20.75 6.19
N TYR A 52 0.75 21.00 5.76
CA TYR A 52 -0.06 20.04 5.02
C TYR A 52 0.54 19.70 3.66
N PHE A 53 1.06 20.66 2.94
CA PHE A 53 1.63 20.43 1.62
C PHE A 53 2.85 19.49 1.68
N VAL A 54 3.74 19.76 2.61
CA VAL A 54 4.92 18.91 2.86
C VAL A 54 4.49 17.50 3.26
N ARG A 55 3.48 17.37 4.12
CA ARG A 55 2.94 16.05 4.52
C ARG A 55 2.33 15.28 3.37
N VAL A 56 1.60 15.94 2.47
CA VAL A 56 1.02 15.29 1.28
C VAL A 56 2.12 14.76 0.38
N ILE A 57 3.16 15.56 0.10
CA ILE A 57 4.29 15.12 -0.75
C ILE A 57 5.00 13.91 -0.12
N TYR A 58 5.34 13.97 1.17
CA TYR A 58 5.98 12.84 1.85
C TYR A 58 5.06 11.61 1.95
N GLY A 59 3.77 11.81 2.24
CA GLY A 59 2.77 10.75 2.29
C GLY A 59 2.60 10.07 0.94
N THR A 60 2.58 10.83 -0.15
CA THR A 60 2.48 10.31 -1.52
C THR A 60 3.63 9.37 -1.85
N ARG A 61 4.86 9.71 -1.48
CA ARG A 61 6.03 8.85 -1.66
C ARG A 61 5.85 7.49 -0.98
N VAL A 62 5.37 7.50 0.26
CA VAL A 62 5.11 6.27 1.02
C VAL A 62 3.97 5.48 0.38
N SER A 63 2.87 6.13 0.03
CA SER A 63 1.70 5.48 -0.58
C SER A 63 2.04 4.85 -1.94
N LEU A 64 2.82 5.53 -2.77
CA LEU A 64 3.27 4.99 -4.06
C LEU A 64 4.19 3.78 -3.88
N ALA A 65 5.12 3.84 -2.92
CA ALA A 65 5.98 2.71 -2.63
C ALA A 65 5.17 1.49 -2.15
N VAL A 66 4.25 1.69 -1.19
CA VAL A 66 3.36 0.63 -0.70
C VAL A 66 2.51 0.06 -1.83
N GLY A 67 1.88 0.92 -2.63
CA GLY A 67 1.05 0.49 -3.76
C GLY A 67 1.82 -0.31 -4.79
N LEU A 68 3.02 0.14 -5.16
CA LEU A 68 3.87 -0.55 -6.12
C LEU A 68 4.30 -1.95 -5.63
N PHE A 69 4.84 -2.04 -4.43
CA PHE A 69 5.30 -3.32 -3.87
C PHE A 69 4.14 -4.28 -3.63
N ALA A 70 3.02 -3.80 -3.07
CA ALA A 70 1.83 -4.61 -2.88
C ALA A 70 1.28 -5.14 -4.21
N SER A 71 1.23 -4.31 -5.25
CA SER A 71 0.78 -4.71 -6.59
C SER A 71 1.66 -5.80 -7.19
N ILE A 72 2.98 -5.72 -7.03
CA ILE A 72 3.91 -6.73 -7.53
C ILE A 72 3.66 -8.08 -6.81
N ILE A 73 3.51 -8.07 -5.50
CA ILE A 73 3.24 -9.28 -4.72
C ILE A 73 1.90 -9.91 -5.15
N VAL A 74 0.84 -9.11 -5.22
CA VAL A 74 -0.50 -9.54 -5.63
C VAL A 74 -0.48 -10.11 -7.05
N LEU A 75 0.23 -9.45 -7.97
CA LEU A 75 0.36 -9.89 -9.35
C LEU A 75 1.10 -11.24 -9.44
N ILE A 76 2.25 -11.38 -8.79
CA ILE A 76 3.02 -12.63 -8.85
C ILE A 76 2.20 -13.79 -8.28
N ILE A 77 1.66 -13.66 -7.08
CA ILE A 77 0.89 -14.73 -6.43
C ILE A 77 -0.39 -15.01 -7.22
N GLY A 78 -1.15 -13.97 -7.57
CA GLY A 78 -2.43 -14.09 -8.25
C GLY A 78 -2.30 -14.69 -9.65
N VAL A 79 -1.30 -14.26 -10.44
CA VAL A 79 -1.04 -14.81 -11.78
C VAL A 79 -0.62 -16.27 -11.70
N LEU A 80 0.34 -16.62 -10.84
CA LEU A 80 0.77 -18.00 -10.69
C LEU A 80 -0.37 -18.91 -10.25
N TYR A 81 -1.09 -18.51 -9.20
CA TYR A 81 -2.20 -19.31 -8.66
C TYR A 81 -3.35 -19.45 -9.66
N GLY A 82 -3.79 -18.34 -10.27
CA GLY A 82 -4.85 -18.33 -11.28
C GLY A 82 -4.47 -19.10 -12.52
N SER A 83 -3.21 -19.03 -12.95
CA SER A 83 -2.70 -19.75 -14.12
C SER A 83 -2.71 -21.26 -13.88
N ILE A 84 -2.22 -21.72 -12.74
CA ILE A 84 -2.23 -23.15 -12.39
C ILE A 84 -3.67 -23.67 -12.37
N SER A 85 -4.55 -22.96 -11.69
CA SER A 85 -5.97 -23.31 -11.58
C SER A 85 -6.65 -23.39 -12.96
N GLY A 86 -6.53 -22.34 -13.78
CA GLY A 86 -7.12 -22.28 -15.12
C GLY A 86 -6.51 -23.27 -16.11
N TYR A 87 -5.20 -23.54 -16.01
CA TYR A 87 -4.50 -24.46 -16.90
C TYR A 87 -4.89 -25.92 -16.64
N PHE A 88 -4.79 -26.39 -15.40
CA PHE A 88 -5.11 -27.78 -15.07
C PHE A 88 -6.62 -28.06 -15.10
N GLY A 89 -7.43 -27.11 -14.62
CA GLY A 89 -8.90 -27.27 -14.61
C GLY A 89 -9.38 -28.41 -13.70
N GLY A 90 -10.62 -28.84 -13.88
CA GLY A 90 -11.20 -30.01 -13.21
C GLY A 90 -11.11 -29.96 -11.67
N LYS A 91 -10.61 -31.05 -11.06
CA LYS A 91 -10.52 -31.17 -9.59
C LYS A 91 -9.49 -30.20 -8.99
N VAL A 92 -8.40 -29.92 -9.70
CA VAL A 92 -7.37 -28.97 -9.25
C VAL A 92 -7.96 -27.57 -9.13
N ASP A 93 -8.62 -27.12 -10.18
CA ASP A 93 -9.31 -25.83 -10.22
C ASP A 93 -10.35 -25.74 -9.08
N LEU A 94 -11.16 -26.77 -8.91
CA LEU A 94 -12.20 -26.79 -7.87
C LEU A 94 -11.60 -26.64 -6.46
N ILE A 95 -10.53 -27.36 -6.14
CA ILE A 95 -9.89 -27.29 -4.81
C ILE A 95 -9.24 -25.91 -4.62
N MET A 96 -8.48 -25.45 -5.62
CA MET A 96 -7.80 -24.16 -5.56
C MET A 96 -8.78 -23.01 -5.40
N MET A 97 -9.87 -23.00 -6.15
CA MET A 97 -10.90 -21.96 -6.02
C MET A 97 -11.67 -22.04 -4.69
N ARG A 98 -11.84 -23.21 -4.09
CA ARG A 98 -12.42 -23.31 -2.74
C ARG A 98 -11.57 -22.62 -1.69
N ILE A 99 -10.24 -22.72 -1.78
CA ILE A 99 -9.33 -21.99 -0.89
C ILE A 99 -9.50 -20.47 -1.08
N VAL A 100 -9.56 -20.01 -2.34
CA VAL A 100 -9.82 -18.60 -2.67
C VAL A 100 -11.16 -18.15 -2.11
N ASP A 101 -12.21 -18.96 -2.24
CA ASP A 101 -13.56 -18.64 -1.75
C ASP A 101 -13.62 -18.53 -0.23
N ILE A 102 -12.90 -19.39 0.49
CA ILE A 102 -12.80 -19.33 1.96
C ILE A 102 -12.14 -18.01 2.38
N ILE A 103 -11.02 -17.65 1.78
CA ILE A 103 -10.32 -16.38 2.09
C ILE A 103 -11.22 -15.19 1.77
N TYR A 104 -11.88 -15.20 0.62
CA TYR A 104 -12.73 -14.13 0.15
C TYR A 104 -14.06 -13.98 0.93
N SER A 105 -14.51 -15.02 1.62
CA SER A 105 -15.71 -14.97 2.44
C SER A 105 -15.55 -14.19 3.75
N LEU A 106 -14.30 -13.93 4.14
CA LEU A 106 -14.00 -13.17 5.36
C LEU A 106 -14.14 -11.67 5.08
N PRO A 107 -14.70 -10.89 6.01
CA PRO A 107 -14.78 -9.43 5.86
C PRO A 107 -13.38 -8.81 5.80
N ASP A 108 -13.02 -8.21 4.66
CA ASP A 108 -11.68 -7.67 4.40
C ASP A 108 -11.19 -6.74 5.51
N MET A 109 -12.01 -5.78 5.92
CA MET A 109 -11.66 -4.81 6.96
C MET A 109 -11.32 -5.47 8.29
N LEU A 110 -12.11 -6.49 8.68
CA LEU A 110 -11.89 -7.21 9.92
C LEU A 110 -10.58 -7.98 9.87
N MET A 111 -10.32 -8.65 8.75
CA MET A 111 -9.07 -9.41 8.54
C MET A 111 -7.84 -8.49 8.49
N VAL A 112 -7.94 -7.33 7.84
CA VAL A 112 -6.85 -6.33 7.79
C VAL A 112 -6.51 -5.86 9.20
N ILE A 113 -7.51 -5.50 10.02
CA ILE A 113 -7.29 -5.03 11.38
C ILE A 113 -6.69 -6.14 12.26
N LEU A 114 -7.35 -7.31 12.28
CA LEU A 114 -6.91 -8.44 13.09
C LEU A 114 -5.47 -8.85 12.76
N LEU A 115 -5.20 -9.04 11.48
CA LEU A 115 -3.88 -9.49 11.01
C LEU A 115 -2.80 -8.43 11.26
N SER A 116 -3.13 -7.15 11.12
CA SER A 116 -2.20 -6.05 11.43
C SER A 116 -1.84 -6.03 12.93
N VAL A 117 -2.80 -6.25 13.81
CA VAL A 117 -2.55 -6.31 15.26
C VAL A 117 -1.70 -7.52 15.60
N VAL A 118 -2.07 -8.71 15.14
CA VAL A 118 -1.32 -9.95 15.41
C VAL A 118 0.11 -9.85 14.87
N LEU A 119 0.30 -9.32 13.67
CA LEU A 119 1.63 -9.19 13.09
C LEU A 119 2.51 -8.19 13.83
N ARG A 120 1.94 -7.11 14.36
CA ARG A 120 2.70 -6.16 15.19
C ARG A 120 3.21 -6.79 16.47
N GLU A 121 2.40 -7.63 17.12
CA GLU A 121 2.75 -8.28 18.38
C GLU A 121 3.74 -9.45 18.18
N THR A 122 3.66 -10.12 17.04
CA THR A 122 4.47 -11.33 16.77
C THR A 122 5.76 -11.06 16.00
N LEU A 123 5.79 -10.02 15.14
CA LEU A 123 6.98 -9.71 14.35
C LEU A 123 8.00 -8.93 15.18
N ASN A 124 9.09 -9.61 15.51
CA ASN A 124 10.27 -8.96 16.06
C ASN A 124 11.05 -8.26 14.93
N VAL A 125 10.62 -7.05 14.57
CA VAL A 125 11.19 -6.27 13.46
C VAL A 125 12.63 -5.86 13.74
N ASP A 126 13.03 -5.86 15.00
CA ASP A 126 14.37 -5.45 15.44
C ASP A 126 15.47 -6.47 15.06
N ALA A 127 15.07 -7.68 14.68
CA ALA A 127 16.00 -8.73 14.29
C ALA A 127 16.66 -8.52 12.90
N ILE A 128 16.06 -7.68 12.04
CA ILE A 128 16.53 -7.48 10.65
C ILE A 128 16.71 -5.98 10.36
N PRO A 129 17.95 -5.49 10.15
CA PRO A 129 18.24 -4.06 9.97
C PRO A 129 17.52 -3.40 8.80
N PHE A 130 17.19 -4.17 7.74
CA PHE A 130 16.42 -3.68 6.60
C PHE A 130 14.96 -3.42 6.98
N LEU A 131 14.36 -4.29 7.81
CA LEU A 131 12.97 -4.16 8.25
C LEU A 131 12.78 -3.03 9.26
N GLN A 132 13.80 -2.72 10.08
CA GLN A 132 13.77 -1.56 10.98
C GLN A 132 13.56 -0.24 10.24
N LYS A 133 14.14 -0.08 9.02
CA LYS A 133 13.98 1.14 8.21
C LYS A 133 12.56 1.31 7.67
N LEU A 134 11.85 0.22 7.42
CA LEU A 134 10.46 0.25 6.92
C LEU A 134 9.45 0.49 8.03
N GLY A 135 9.78 0.10 9.25
CA GLY A 135 8.88 0.15 10.40
C GLY A 135 7.83 -0.98 10.42
N PRO A 136 7.39 -1.40 11.62
CA PRO A 136 6.50 -2.56 11.78
C PRO A 136 5.15 -2.39 11.07
N ASN A 137 4.64 -1.17 10.99
CA ASN A 137 3.36 -0.86 10.36
C ASN A 137 3.37 -1.13 8.85
N MET A 138 4.44 -0.73 8.16
CA MET A 138 4.55 -0.95 6.71
C MET A 138 4.72 -2.42 6.38
N ILE A 139 5.51 -3.14 7.17
CA ILE A 139 5.71 -4.58 7.00
C ILE A 139 4.39 -5.33 7.17
N SER A 140 3.65 -5.02 8.23
CA SER A 140 2.33 -5.61 8.47
C SER A 140 1.38 -5.37 7.29
N MET A 141 1.36 -4.15 6.74
CA MET A 141 0.55 -3.83 5.55
C MET A 141 0.95 -4.69 4.34
N PHE A 142 2.23 -4.84 4.05
CA PHE A 142 2.68 -5.68 2.92
C PHE A 142 2.29 -7.15 3.08
N ILE A 143 2.42 -7.69 4.29
CA ILE A 143 2.01 -9.05 4.57
C ILE A 143 0.50 -9.22 4.43
N VAL A 144 -0.28 -8.30 4.96
CA VAL A 144 -1.75 -8.31 4.84
C VAL A 144 -2.18 -8.25 3.38
N PHE A 145 -1.63 -7.33 2.59
CA PHE A 145 -1.95 -7.23 1.17
C PHE A 145 -1.53 -8.49 0.41
N GLY A 146 -0.34 -9.02 0.70
CA GLY A 146 0.14 -10.26 0.10
C GLY A 146 -0.70 -11.49 0.46
N LEU A 147 -1.34 -11.53 1.63
CA LEU A 147 -2.17 -12.65 2.07
C LEU A 147 -3.62 -12.58 1.57
N LEU A 148 -4.19 -11.39 1.42
CA LEU A 148 -5.62 -11.23 1.14
C LEU A 148 -5.93 -10.84 -0.32
N TYR A 149 -5.19 -9.89 -0.89
CA TYR A 149 -5.60 -9.23 -2.13
C TYR A 149 -5.25 -9.99 -3.43
N TRP A 150 -4.39 -11.02 -3.35
CA TRP A 150 -4.07 -11.85 -4.51
C TRP A 150 -5.26 -12.69 -5.02
N THR A 151 -6.26 -12.95 -4.16
CA THR A 151 -7.43 -13.79 -4.46
C THR A 151 -8.27 -13.25 -5.63
N GLY A 152 -8.47 -11.93 -5.68
CA GLY A 152 -9.16 -11.25 -6.77
C GLY A 152 -8.41 -11.40 -8.09
N MET A 153 -7.09 -11.22 -8.07
CA MET A 153 -6.23 -11.39 -9.25
C MET A 153 -6.23 -12.84 -9.75
N ALA A 154 -6.17 -13.81 -8.83
CA ALA A 154 -6.22 -15.22 -9.17
C ALA A 154 -7.50 -15.62 -9.90
N ARG A 155 -8.67 -15.12 -9.45
CA ARG A 155 -9.95 -15.35 -10.13
C ARG A 155 -9.98 -14.74 -11.54
N MET A 156 -9.48 -13.51 -11.69
CA MET A 156 -9.42 -12.82 -12.96
C MET A 156 -8.54 -13.60 -13.96
N VAL A 157 -7.33 -13.96 -13.57
CA VAL A 157 -6.38 -14.70 -14.42
C VAL A 157 -6.93 -16.07 -14.80
N ARG A 158 -7.49 -16.81 -13.83
CA ARG A 158 -8.17 -18.07 -14.10
C ARG A 158 -9.27 -17.92 -15.15
N GLY A 159 -10.13 -16.91 -15.01
CA GLY A 159 -11.22 -16.63 -15.97
C GLY A 159 -10.67 -16.37 -17.37
N GLN A 160 -9.62 -15.58 -17.50
CA GLN A 160 -8.98 -15.30 -18.78
C GLN A 160 -8.39 -16.58 -19.43
N ILE A 161 -7.73 -17.43 -18.65
CA ILE A 161 -7.16 -18.67 -19.17
C ILE A 161 -8.25 -19.63 -19.63
N LEU A 162 -9.36 -19.76 -18.90
CA LEU A 162 -10.47 -20.59 -19.32
C LEU A 162 -11.08 -20.08 -20.63
N THR A 163 -11.25 -18.77 -20.79
CA THR A 163 -11.73 -18.16 -22.03
C THR A 163 -10.76 -18.41 -23.19
N ILE A 164 -9.46 -18.19 -22.98
CA ILE A 164 -8.44 -18.43 -24.02
C ILE A 164 -8.44 -19.89 -24.46
N LYS A 165 -8.57 -20.84 -23.53
CA LYS A 165 -8.61 -22.29 -23.85
C LYS A 165 -9.78 -22.68 -24.75
N GLN A 166 -10.86 -21.90 -24.75
CA GLN A 166 -12.08 -22.15 -25.55
C GLN A 166 -12.05 -21.43 -26.90
N ASN A 167 -11.07 -20.56 -27.15
CA ASN A 167 -10.96 -19.86 -28.42
C ASN A 167 -10.66 -20.81 -29.59
N GLU A 168 -11.27 -20.52 -30.73
CA GLU A 168 -11.18 -21.35 -31.95
C GLU A 168 -9.76 -21.61 -32.43
N TYR A 169 -8.87 -20.61 -32.33
CA TYR A 169 -7.47 -20.75 -32.70
C TYR A 169 -6.70 -21.73 -31.80
N VAL A 170 -7.04 -21.80 -30.50
CA VAL A 170 -6.44 -22.78 -29.58
C VAL A 170 -6.92 -24.19 -29.91
N LEU A 171 -8.22 -24.33 -30.21
CA LEU A 171 -8.80 -25.60 -30.60
C LEU A 171 -8.21 -26.07 -31.93
N ALA A 172 -8.07 -25.20 -32.94
CA ALA A 172 -7.43 -25.48 -34.19
C ALA A 172 -5.97 -25.95 -34.03
N ALA A 173 -5.19 -25.24 -33.18
CA ALA A 173 -3.83 -25.61 -32.88
C ALA A 173 -3.72 -27.01 -32.24
N LYS A 174 -4.63 -27.35 -31.31
CA LYS A 174 -4.68 -28.69 -30.70
C LYS A 174 -5.01 -29.78 -31.73
N ILE A 175 -5.95 -29.53 -32.63
CA ILE A 175 -6.31 -30.48 -33.71
C ILE A 175 -5.10 -30.68 -34.65
N SER A 176 -4.31 -29.64 -34.89
CA SER A 176 -3.09 -29.70 -35.69
C SER A 176 -1.90 -30.35 -34.97
N GLY A 177 -2.09 -30.87 -33.75
CA GLY A 177 -1.06 -31.61 -33.00
C GLY A 177 -0.18 -30.74 -32.09
N ALA A 178 -0.50 -29.48 -31.85
CA ALA A 178 0.19 -28.68 -30.84
C ALA A 178 -0.12 -29.21 -29.41
N LYS A 179 0.95 -29.39 -28.62
CA LYS A 179 0.85 -29.86 -27.22
C LYS A 179 0.77 -28.72 -26.25
#